data_e6154061ae2b74ab37d5563f2ed57562
#
_entry.id   e6154061ae2b74ab37d5563f2ed57562
#
_cell.length_a   1.000
_cell.length_b   1.000
_cell.length_c   1.000
_cell.angle_alpha   90.00
_cell.angle_beta   90.00
_cell.angle_gamma   90.00
#
_symmetry.space_group_name_H-M   'P 1'
#
loop_
_entity.id
_entity.type
_entity.pdbx_description
1 polymer ?
#
loop_
_entity_poly.entity_id
_entity_poly.type
_entity_poly.pdbx_seq_one_letter_code
_entity_poly.pdbx_strand_id
1 'polypeptide(L)'
;MANYRRGRINDEVTKEVAQILREVKDPRVRNAFVSVTGAEVTPDLKFAKIYYSFLNGDEKELRKGLKAAAVFIRGGLAKRMNLRITPELTFVRDTSLEYGAHINKLLVKVEDELAEIDAREAAAAEAEAAQAEETDEETEEA
;
A
#
# COMPACT_ATOMS: atom_id res chain seq x y z
N MET A 1 17.52 -5.45 -19.72
CA MET A 1 17.85 -4.03 -19.93
C MET A 1 16.65 -3.16 -20.27
N ALA A 2 15.67 -3.66 -21.03
CA ALA A 2 14.42 -2.93 -21.25
C ALA A 2 13.67 -2.58 -19.94
N ASN A 3 13.73 -3.47 -18.95
CA ASN A 3 13.13 -3.26 -17.62
C ASN A 3 13.79 -2.13 -16.81
N TYR A 4 15.09 -1.91 -17.00
CA TYR A 4 15.82 -0.85 -16.29
C TYR A 4 15.40 0.53 -16.80
N ARG A 5 15.26 0.70 -18.12
CA ARG A 5 14.76 1.95 -18.72
C ARG A 5 13.31 2.25 -18.28
N ARG A 6 12.46 1.24 -18.26
CA ARG A 6 11.08 1.39 -17.82
C ARG A 6 11.00 1.80 -16.35
N GLY A 7 11.80 1.19 -15.50
CA GLY A 7 11.87 1.55 -14.09
C GLY A 7 12.31 3.01 -13.89
N ARG A 8 13.29 3.47 -14.66
CA ARG A 8 13.76 4.84 -14.61
C ARG A 8 12.70 5.84 -15.11
N ILE A 9 12.03 5.52 -16.22
CA ILE A 9 10.92 6.34 -16.72
C ILE A 9 9.78 6.39 -15.72
N ASN A 10 9.41 5.26 -15.13
CA ASN A 10 8.38 5.18 -14.11
C ASN A 10 8.71 6.06 -12.91
N ASP A 11 9.95 6.03 -12.44
CA ASP A 11 10.40 6.85 -11.31
C ASP A 11 10.38 8.35 -11.64
N GLU A 12 10.82 8.73 -12.84
CA GLU A 12 10.78 10.12 -13.29
C GLU A 12 9.34 10.63 -13.43
N VAL A 13 8.46 9.83 -14.02
CA VAL A 13 7.03 10.16 -14.15
C VAL A 13 6.41 10.33 -12.76
N THR A 14 6.68 9.43 -11.84
CA THR A 14 6.20 9.50 -10.46
C THR A 14 6.61 10.84 -9.81
N LYS A 15 7.87 11.20 -9.92
CA LYS A 15 8.42 12.42 -9.35
C LYS A 15 7.80 13.68 -9.96
N GLU A 16 7.72 13.73 -11.28
CA GLU A 16 7.19 14.89 -11.98
C GLU A 16 5.69 15.06 -11.76
N VAL A 17 4.91 13.98 -11.79
CA VAL A 17 3.48 14.03 -11.51
C VAL A 17 3.22 14.48 -10.07
N ALA A 18 4.02 14.02 -9.12
CA ALA A 18 3.91 14.46 -7.72
C ALA A 18 4.09 15.98 -7.58
N GLN A 19 5.04 16.56 -8.32
CA GLN A 19 5.26 18.00 -8.32
C GLN A 19 4.13 18.76 -9.01
N ILE A 20 3.64 18.26 -10.14
CA ILE A 20 2.54 18.89 -10.89
C ILE A 20 1.25 18.87 -10.07
N LEU A 21 0.98 17.80 -9.32
CA LEU A 21 -0.19 17.71 -8.45
C LEU A 21 -0.23 18.81 -7.40
N ARG A 22 0.90 19.30 -6.94
CA ARG A 22 0.98 20.43 -6.00
C ARG A 22 0.52 21.74 -6.64
N GLU A 23 0.58 21.84 -7.96
CA GLU A 23 0.16 23.01 -8.71
C GLU A 23 -1.33 22.96 -9.08
N VAL A 24 -1.99 21.82 -8.92
CA VAL A 24 -3.43 21.67 -9.20
C VAL A 24 -4.22 22.47 -8.18
N LYS A 25 -5.07 23.37 -8.67
CA LYS A 25 -5.87 24.29 -7.85
C LYS A 25 -7.24 23.74 -7.48
N ASP A 26 -7.65 22.62 -8.05
CA ASP A 26 -8.95 22.00 -7.77
C ASP A 26 -9.03 21.61 -6.28
N PRO A 27 -10.03 22.14 -5.52
CA PRO A 27 -10.15 21.82 -4.10
C PRO A 27 -10.35 20.34 -3.81
N ARG A 28 -10.97 19.60 -4.71
CA ARG A 28 -11.19 18.15 -4.56
C ARG A 28 -9.88 17.39 -4.53
N VAL A 29 -8.86 17.85 -5.26
CA VAL A 29 -7.53 17.27 -5.28
C VAL A 29 -6.66 17.86 -4.18
N ARG A 30 -6.66 19.17 -4.05
CA ARG A 30 -5.78 19.90 -3.13
C ARG A 30 -6.08 19.57 -1.66
N ASN A 31 -7.36 19.51 -1.28
CA ASN A 31 -7.78 19.24 0.09
C ASN A 31 -7.66 17.77 0.47
N ALA A 32 -7.52 16.88 -0.50
CA ALA A 32 -7.37 15.45 -0.26
C ALA A 32 -5.96 15.03 0.16
N PHE A 33 -4.96 15.90 0.02
CA PHE A 33 -3.56 15.60 0.29
C PHE A 33 -3.10 14.35 -0.45
N VAL A 34 -3.17 14.43 -1.79
CA VAL A 34 -2.83 13.32 -2.67
C VAL A 34 -1.32 13.13 -2.73
N SER A 35 -0.88 11.90 -2.55
CA SER A 35 0.51 11.48 -2.72
C SER A 35 0.59 10.48 -3.85
N VAL A 36 1.54 10.68 -4.77
CA VAL A 36 1.82 9.70 -5.83
C VAL A 36 2.76 8.65 -5.27
N THR A 37 2.32 7.40 -5.28
CA THR A 37 3.09 6.27 -4.74
C THR A 37 3.87 5.55 -5.82
N GLY A 38 3.46 5.66 -7.08
CA GLY A 38 4.16 5.03 -8.19
C GLY A 38 3.53 5.39 -9.52
N ALA A 39 4.21 4.99 -10.57
CA ALA A 39 3.72 5.10 -11.94
C ALA A 39 4.15 3.90 -12.75
N GLU A 40 3.33 3.50 -13.68
CA GLU A 40 3.60 2.40 -14.59
C GLU A 40 3.29 2.83 -16.02
N VAL A 41 4.33 3.05 -16.81
CA VAL A 41 4.23 3.51 -18.19
C VAL A 41 4.34 2.30 -19.11
N THR A 42 3.47 2.24 -20.13
CA THR A 42 3.52 1.18 -21.14
C THR A 42 4.77 1.29 -22.00
N PRO A 43 5.28 0.17 -22.58
CA PRO A 43 6.50 0.20 -23.39
C PRO A 43 6.44 1.15 -24.59
N ASP A 44 5.25 1.35 -25.16
CA ASP A 44 5.02 2.26 -26.28
C ASP A 44 4.86 3.73 -25.85
N LEU A 45 4.90 4.02 -24.56
CA LEU A 45 4.73 5.34 -23.95
C LEU A 45 3.36 5.99 -24.21
N LYS A 46 2.37 5.22 -24.61
CA LYS A 46 1.03 5.74 -24.89
C LYS A 46 0.16 5.91 -23.66
N PHE A 47 0.35 5.05 -22.68
CA PHE A 47 -0.47 5.02 -21.46
C PHE A 47 0.41 4.96 -20.22
N ALA A 48 -0.03 5.64 -19.17
CA ALA A 48 0.61 5.58 -17.86
C ALA A 48 -0.45 5.43 -16.77
N LYS A 49 -0.27 4.46 -15.88
CA LYS A 49 -1.06 4.34 -14.66
C LYS A 49 -0.33 5.07 -13.54
N ILE A 50 -1.01 6.00 -12.91
CA ILE A 50 -0.47 6.76 -11.79
C ILE A 50 -1.15 6.26 -10.53
N TYR A 51 -0.37 5.65 -9.65
CA TYR A 51 -0.85 5.15 -8.37
C TYR A 51 -0.77 6.26 -7.33
N TYR A 52 -1.86 6.47 -6.60
CA TYR A 52 -1.96 7.53 -5.62
C TYR A 52 -2.61 7.05 -4.32
N SER A 53 -2.28 7.73 -3.24
CA SER A 53 -2.99 7.65 -1.97
C SER A 53 -3.47 9.05 -1.56
N PHE A 54 -4.43 9.12 -0.66
CA PHE A 54 -4.96 10.39 -0.16
C PHE A 54 -5.31 10.26 1.32
N LEU A 55 -5.33 11.39 2.03
CA LEU A 55 -5.58 11.44 3.47
C LEU A 55 -7.00 11.89 3.82
N ASN A 56 -7.59 12.75 3.02
CA ASN A 56 -8.88 13.40 3.30
C ASN A 56 -9.79 13.37 2.11
N GLY A 57 -11.09 13.44 2.39
CA GLY A 57 -12.11 13.64 1.38
C GLY A 57 -12.74 12.35 0.88
N ASP A 58 -13.71 12.54 -0.03
CA ASP A 58 -14.43 11.46 -0.67
C ASP A 58 -13.66 10.99 -1.93
N GLU A 59 -13.45 9.69 -2.03
CA GLU A 59 -12.78 9.08 -3.18
C GLU A 59 -13.45 9.41 -4.50
N LYS A 60 -14.78 9.43 -4.55
CA LYS A 60 -15.52 9.74 -5.78
C LYS A 60 -15.26 11.17 -6.25
N GLU A 61 -15.29 12.13 -5.33
CA GLU A 61 -14.98 13.53 -5.63
C GLU A 61 -13.53 13.72 -6.04
N LEU A 62 -12.61 13.03 -5.36
CA LEU A 62 -11.21 13.05 -5.70
C LEU A 62 -10.96 12.49 -7.10
N ARG A 63 -11.59 11.38 -7.45
CA ARG A 63 -11.49 10.80 -8.80
C ARG A 63 -11.95 11.76 -9.89
N LYS A 64 -13.07 12.43 -9.64
CA LYS A 64 -13.58 13.46 -10.56
C LYS A 64 -12.58 14.61 -10.71
N GLY A 65 -12.00 15.06 -9.61
CA GLY A 65 -10.99 16.10 -9.60
C GLY A 65 -9.73 15.71 -10.34
N LEU A 66 -9.24 14.50 -10.13
CA LEU A 66 -8.06 13.97 -10.82
C LEU A 66 -8.32 13.81 -12.32
N LYS A 67 -9.50 13.32 -12.69
CA LYS A 67 -9.90 13.18 -14.09
C LYS A 67 -9.98 14.54 -14.78
N ALA A 68 -10.54 15.55 -14.12
CA ALA A 68 -10.58 16.91 -14.64
C ALA A 68 -9.18 17.53 -14.73
N ALA A 69 -8.30 17.24 -13.80
CA ALA A 69 -6.92 17.73 -13.77
C ALA A 69 -5.98 16.96 -14.72
N ALA A 70 -6.39 15.81 -15.24
CA ALA A 70 -5.53 14.94 -16.04
C ALA A 70 -4.93 15.66 -17.24
N VAL A 71 -5.69 16.50 -17.92
CA VAL A 71 -5.20 17.30 -19.06
C VAL A 71 -4.10 18.27 -18.63
N PHE A 72 -4.30 18.96 -17.52
CA PHE A 72 -3.31 19.87 -16.96
C PHE A 72 -2.04 19.14 -16.55
N ILE A 73 -2.19 17.98 -15.88
CA ILE A 73 -1.07 17.16 -15.43
C ILE A 73 -0.29 16.62 -16.61
N ARG A 74 -0.99 16.13 -17.63
CA ARG A 74 -0.37 15.67 -18.88
C ARG A 74 0.41 16.77 -19.59
N GLY A 75 -0.17 17.96 -19.69
CA GLY A 75 0.50 19.14 -20.26
C GLY A 75 1.75 19.54 -19.48
N GLY A 76 1.69 19.52 -18.15
CA GLY A 76 2.83 19.76 -17.28
C GLY A 76 3.92 18.70 -17.47
N LEU A 77 3.53 17.45 -17.57
CA LEU A 77 4.45 16.34 -17.80
C LEU A 77 5.17 16.47 -19.15
N ALA A 78 4.45 16.86 -20.19
CA ALA A 78 5.02 17.10 -21.52
C ALA A 78 6.11 18.19 -21.50
N LYS A 79 5.90 19.23 -20.69
CA LYS A 79 6.87 20.33 -20.56
C LYS A 79 8.08 19.95 -19.71
N ARG A 80 7.90 19.12 -18.69
CA ARG A 80 8.95 18.75 -17.73
C ARG A 80 9.80 17.57 -18.20
N MET A 81 9.19 16.66 -18.94
CA MET A 81 9.86 15.47 -19.46
C MET A 81 10.00 15.56 -20.97
N ASN A 82 11.18 15.26 -21.45
CA ASN A 82 11.47 15.25 -22.88
C ASN A 82 11.18 13.85 -23.46
N LEU A 83 9.93 13.43 -23.32
CA LEU A 83 9.47 12.15 -23.87
C LEU A 83 9.04 12.32 -25.33
N ARG A 84 9.28 11.29 -26.12
CA ARG A 84 8.86 11.24 -27.52
C ARG A 84 7.34 11.34 -27.67
N ILE A 85 6.62 10.70 -26.76
CA ILE A 85 5.16 10.71 -26.69
C ILE A 85 4.78 10.99 -25.24
N THR A 86 3.82 11.90 -25.01
CA THR A 86 3.28 12.11 -23.68
C THR A 86 2.19 11.09 -23.41
N PRO A 87 2.33 10.24 -22.40
CA PRO A 87 1.34 9.19 -22.14
C PRO A 87 0.01 9.76 -21.68
N GLU A 88 -1.07 9.06 -21.98
CA GLU A 88 -2.38 9.30 -21.40
C GLU A 88 -2.39 8.78 -19.96
N LEU A 89 -2.80 9.63 -19.03
CA LEU A 89 -2.73 9.32 -17.60
C LEU A 89 -4.02 8.69 -17.10
N THR A 90 -3.90 7.59 -16.38
CA THR A 90 -4.99 6.95 -15.64
C THR A 90 -4.61 6.90 -14.17
N PHE A 91 -5.44 7.49 -13.32
CA PHE A 91 -5.20 7.49 -11.88
C PHE A 91 -5.84 6.27 -11.23
N VAL A 92 -5.03 5.51 -10.51
CA VAL A 92 -5.45 4.31 -9.79
C VAL A 92 -5.13 4.48 -8.32
N ARG A 93 -6.11 4.26 -7.46
CA ARG A 93 -5.87 4.31 -6.02
C ARG A 93 -4.96 3.17 -5.59
N ASP A 94 -3.87 3.54 -4.94
CA ASP A 94 -2.95 2.56 -4.36
C ASP A 94 -3.41 2.21 -2.95
N THR A 95 -3.86 0.98 -2.76
CA THR A 95 -4.31 0.46 -1.47
C THR A 95 -3.20 -0.28 -0.74
N SER A 96 -1.98 -0.31 -1.29
CA SER A 96 -0.88 -1.07 -0.71
C SER A 96 -0.51 -0.62 0.71
N LEU A 97 -0.56 0.69 1.00
CA LEU A 97 -0.33 1.21 2.35
C LEU A 97 -1.44 0.79 3.31
N GLU A 98 -2.69 0.90 2.91
CA GLU A 98 -3.84 0.44 3.70
C GLU A 98 -3.82 -1.07 3.88
N TYR A 99 -3.50 -1.79 2.81
CA TYR A 99 -3.34 -3.23 2.82
C TYR A 99 -2.18 -3.65 3.71
N GLY A 100 -1.04 -2.95 3.60
CA GLY A 100 0.11 -3.18 4.48
C GLY A 100 -0.21 -2.93 5.95
N ALA A 101 -0.92 -1.84 6.27
CA ALA A 101 -1.38 -1.54 7.61
C ALA A 101 -2.38 -2.60 8.12
N HIS A 102 -3.29 -3.05 7.26
CA HIS A 102 -4.23 -4.12 7.59
C HIS A 102 -3.52 -5.45 7.84
N ILE A 103 -2.55 -5.81 7.00
CA ILE A 103 -1.72 -6.99 7.19
C ILE A 103 -0.92 -6.88 8.48
N ASN A 104 -0.34 -5.73 8.79
CA ASN A 104 0.39 -5.52 10.04
C ASN A 104 -0.52 -5.71 11.26
N LYS A 105 -1.75 -5.18 11.22
CA LYS A 105 -2.74 -5.43 12.27
C LYS A 105 -3.09 -6.90 12.40
N LEU A 106 -3.26 -7.59 11.28
CA LEU A 106 -3.53 -9.04 11.26
C LEU A 106 -2.34 -9.83 11.78
N LEU A 107 -1.12 -9.45 11.43
CA LEU A 107 0.11 -10.10 11.92
C LEU A 107 0.26 -9.92 13.43
N VAL A 108 0.05 -8.72 13.96
CA VAL A 108 0.06 -8.46 15.40
C VAL A 108 -1.00 -9.31 16.11
N LYS A 109 -2.21 -9.36 15.56
CA LYS A 109 -3.30 -10.18 16.11
C LYS A 109 -2.96 -11.67 16.09
N VAL A 110 -2.38 -12.15 14.99
CA VAL A 110 -1.94 -13.55 14.87
C VAL A 110 -0.81 -13.85 15.85
N GLU A 111 0.15 -12.95 16.00
CA GLU A 111 1.22 -13.09 17.00
C GLU A 111 0.66 -13.16 18.42
N ASP A 112 -0.30 -12.31 18.78
CA ASP A 112 -0.97 -12.33 20.07
C ASP A 112 -1.75 -13.62 20.27
N GLU A 113 -2.47 -14.09 19.26
CA GLU A 113 -3.19 -15.36 19.30
C GLU A 113 -2.24 -16.56 19.46
N LEU A 114 -1.11 -16.54 18.74
CA LEU A 114 -0.08 -17.57 18.86
C LEU A 114 0.56 -17.55 20.25
N ALA A 115 0.83 -16.39 20.81
CA ALA A 115 1.35 -16.24 22.17
C ALA A 115 0.37 -16.79 23.19
N GLU A 116 -0.93 -16.56 23.04
CA GLU A 116 -1.98 -17.12 23.89
C GLU A 116 -2.06 -18.65 23.76
N ILE A 117 -1.96 -19.19 22.55
CA ILE A 117 -1.96 -20.62 22.28
C ILE A 117 -0.74 -21.27 22.93
N ASP A 118 0.44 -20.69 22.76
CA ASP A 118 1.68 -21.19 23.36
C ASP A 118 1.58 -21.17 24.90
N ALA A 119 1.02 -20.11 25.47
CA ALA A 119 0.78 -20.01 26.91
C ALA A 119 -0.20 -21.08 27.41
N ARG A 120 -1.27 -21.35 26.65
CA ARG A 120 -2.26 -22.41 26.99
C ARG A 120 -1.64 -23.78 26.87
N GLU A 121 -0.85 -24.04 25.84
CA GLU A 121 -0.15 -25.32 25.64
C GLU A 121 0.87 -25.56 26.76
N ALA A 122 1.63 -24.53 27.14
CA ALA A 122 2.56 -24.62 28.26
C ALA A 122 1.85 -24.90 29.56
N ALA A 123 0.74 -24.21 29.83
CA ALA A 123 -0.08 -24.44 31.03
C ALA A 123 -0.72 -25.84 31.04
N ALA A 124 -1.18 -26.32 29.90
CA ALA A 124 -1.74 -27.66 29.75
C ALA A 124 -0.66 -28.73 29.95
N ALA A 125 0.54 -28.52 29.44
CA ALA A 125 1.66 -29.43 29.63
C ALA A 125 2.10 -29.50 31.08
N GLU A 126 2.13 -28.37 31.79
CA GLU A 126 2.41 -28.32 33.22
C GLU A 126 1.31 -29.03 34.05
N ALA A 127 0.04 -28.84 33.70
CA ALA A 127 -1.08 -29.49 34.35
C ALA A 127 -1.06 -31.02 34.12
N GLU A 128 -0.74 -31.47 32.92
CA GLU A 128 -0.59 -32.89 32.63
C GLU A 128 0.59 -33.52 33.37
N ALA A 129 1.73 -32.82 33.45
CA ALA A 129 2.90 -33.27 34.18
C ALA A 129 2.58 -33.38 35.70
N ALA A 130 1.86 -32.40 36.26
CA ALA A 130 1.43 -32.42 37.65
C ALA A 130 0.46 -33.57 37.92
N GLN A 131 -0.49 -33.84 37.01
CA GLN A 131 -1.41 -34.98 37.15
C GLN A 131 -0.70 -36.33 37.01
N ALA A 132 0.29 -36.44 36.13
CA ALA A 132 1.09 -37.64 35.95
C ALA A 132 1.92 -37.94 37.20
N GLU A 133 2.50 -36.92 37.86
CA GLU A 133 3.21 -37.08 39.14
C GLU A 133 2.28 -37.52 40.27
N GLU A 134 1.09 -36.91 40.40
CA GLU A 134 0.08 -37.33 41.39
C GLU A 134 -0.40 -38.76 41.15
N THR A 135 -0.61 -39.16 39.92
CA THR A 135 -1.03 -40.52 39.56
C THR A 135 0.06 -41.53 39.87
N ASP A 136 1.33 -41.22 39.62
CA ASP A 136 2.47 -42.08 39.97
C ASP A 136 2.63 -42.21 41.47
N GLU A 137 2.47 -41.14 42.25
CA GLU A 137 2.50 -41.16 43.73
C GLU A 137 1.35 -42.03 44.30
N GLU A 138 0.13 -41.89 43.78
CA GLU A 138 -1.00 -42.74 44.19
C GLU A 138 -0.78 -44.20 43.82
N THR A 139 -0.13 -44.51 42.74
CA THR A 139 0.19 -45.87 42.33
C THR A 139 1.29 -46.49 43.20
N GLU A 140 2.26 -45.70 43.65
CA GLU A 140 3.30 -46.16 44.59
C GLU A 140 2.78 -46.40 45.98
N GLU A 141 1.78 -45.65 46.47
CA GLU A 141 1.16 -45.85 47.78
C GLU A 141 0.21 -47.06 47.84
N ALA A 142 -0.23 -47.55 46.72
CA ALA A 142 -1.09 -48.72 46.64
C ALA A 142 -0.31 -50.03 46.59
#